data_2ab5b2e1a1cfbbc761e5f58ea3cac328
#
_entry.id   2ab5b2e1a1cfbbc761e5f58ea3cac328
#
_cell.length_a   1.000
_cell.length_b   1.000
_cell.length_c   1.000
_cell.angle_alpha   90.00
_cell.angle_beta   90.00
_cell.angle_gamma   90.00
#
_symmetry.space_group_name_H-M   'P 1'
#
loop_
_entity.id
_entity.type
_entity.pdbx_description
1 polymer ?
#
loop_
_entity_poly.entity_id
_entity_poly.type
_entity_poly.pdbx_seq_one_letter_code
_entity_poly.pdbx_strand_id
1 'polypeptide(L)'
;MGADSGLREGHFERLADATTDAAIAWLDANEKQHDRFFLWVHYQDPHGPYTPPDDYRGRFESELQAGLLPRLGSTQEGFGQIPHYQIIEGKRQPNFYRDRYDEEIRFFDHEVGRLLDSLQARGLFEDSLIVFTSDHGESLGEHNYWFTHESNLYDEQVRVPLVVRYPDNLPRPSGDNLVGHLDFVPSVLDALGLPPEPTRGVSLISESLPGDRVLPHSLHPPDDPRRWFGITDARYRLLIPRTGPELYDLRDDSKELRNIAHDQPERVKSMIARYERWMSELPMLRPHQGVELTLDDASRSALEALGYLPPEDEASPLEERGGENR
;
A
#
# COMPACT_ATOMS: atom_id res chain seq x y z
N MET A 1 17.11 -14.68 28.35
CA MET A 1 16.38 -15.42 27.32
C MET A 1 15.99 -14.38 26.31
N GLY A 2 16.67 -14.33 25.14
CA GLY A 2 16.29 -13.42 24.06
C GLY A 2 14.93 -13.87 23.55
N ALA A 3 13.97 -12.94 23.51
CA ALA A 3 12.74 -13.18 22.79
C ALA A 3 13.12 -13.48 21.35
N ASP A 4 12.65 -14.58 20.82
CA ASP A 4 12.70 -14.87 19.38
C ASP A 4 12.09 -13.65 18.67
N SER A 5 12.87 -12.96 17.84
CA SER A 5 12.43 -11.71 17.24
C SER A 5 11.30 -11.93 16.22
N GLY A 6 11.00 -13.18 15.88
CA GLY A 6 10.05 -13.55 14.83
C GLY A 6 10.45 -13.07 13.44
N LEU A 7 11.72 -12.67 13.26
CA LEU A 7 12.24 -12.24 11.97
C LEU A 7 12.57 -13.45 11.09
N ARG A 8 12.30 -13.37 9.80
CA ARG A 8 12.76 -14.35 8.81
C ARG A 8 14.30 -14.36 8.78
N GLU A 9 14.89 -15.55 8.75
CA GLU A 9 16.36 -15.68 8.67
C GLU A 9 16.87 -15.00 7.39
N GLY A 10 17.73 -13.99 7.56
CA GLY A 10 18.27 -13.18 6.45
C GLY A 10 17.31 -12.09 5.91
N HIS A 11 16.18 -11.86 6.56
CA HIS A 11 15.25 -10.78 6.25
C HIS A 11 14.93 -9.98 7.52
N PHE A 12 14.62 -8.68 7.36
CA PHE A 12 14.21 -7.81 8.47
C PHE A 12 12.70 -7.85 8.73
N GLU A 13 11.99 -8.71 8.00
CA GLU A 13 10.54 -8.80 8.03
C GLU A 13 10.07 -9.69 9.19
N ARG A 14 9.08 -9.21 9.91
CA ARG A 14 8.39 -10.01 10.92
C ARG A 14 7.26 -10.78 10.26
N LEU A 15 7.20 -12.09 10.49
CA LEU A 15 6.11 -12.93 10.02
C LEU A 15 4.77 -12.53 10.66
N ALA A 16 3.67 -12.84 9.98
CA ALA A 16 2.33 -12.46 10.41
C ALA A 16 1.96 -13.04 11.79
N ASP A 17 2.37 -14.26 12.13
CA ASP A 17 2.14 -14.87 13.44
C ASP A 17 2.78 -14.07 14.59
N ALA A 18 4.03 -13.67 14.43
CA ALA A 18 4.74 -12.86 15.43
C ALA A 18 4.16 -11.44 15.53
N THR A 19 3.64 -10.89 14.44
CA THR A 19 2.95 -9.60 14.42
C THR A 19 1.62 -9.70 15.16
N THR A 20 0.85 -10.76 14.93
CA THR A 20 -0.41 -11.04 15.63
C THR A 20 -0.17 -11.26 17.13
N ASP A 21 0.85 -12.04 17.49
CA ASP A 21 1.21 -12.28 18.89
C ASP A 21 1.59 -11.00 19.63
N ALA A 22 2.32 -10.10 18.97
CA ALA A 22 2.66 -8.78 19.50
C ALA A 22 1.42 -7.89 19.71
N ALA A 23 0.49 -7.90 18.76
CA ALA A 23 -0.77 -7.16 18.85
C ALA A 23 -1.65 -7.69 20.01
N ILE A 24 -1.78 -9.01 20.14
CA ILE A 24 -2.53 -9.65 21.22
C ILE A 24 -1.89 -9.36 22.57
N ALA A 25 -0.56 -9.44 22.68
CA ALA A 25 0.16 -9.10 23.91
C ALA A 25 -0.03 -7.63 24.31
N TRP A 26 -0.08 -6.73 23.32
CA TRP A 26 -0.38 -5.33 23.59
C TRP A 26 -1.81 -5.15 24.14
N LEU A 27 -2.79 -5.84 23.54
CA LEU A 27 -4.17 -5.84 24.05
C LEU A 27 -4.25 -6.35 25.47
N ASP A 28 -3.58 -7.48 25.80
CA ASP A 28 -3.53 -8.03 27.16
C ASP A 28 -3.05 -7.03 28.20
N ALA A 29 -2.05 -6.24 27.82
CA ALA A 29 -1.44 -5.28 28.71
C ALA A 29 -2.22 -3.97 28.86
N ASN A 30 -2.97 -3.54 27.81
CA ASN A 30 -3.42 -2.15 27.71
C ASN A 30 -4.94 -1.98 27.62
N GLU A 31 -5.71 -2.97 27.14
CA GLU A 31 -7.15 -2.82 26.85
C GLU A 31 -7.96 -2.29 28.05
N LYS A 32 -7.58 -2.66 29.29
CA LYS A 32 -8.26 -2.24 30.52
C LYS A 32 -7.74 -0.93 31.09
N GLN A 33 -6.69 -0.37 30.52
CA GLN A 33 -6.08 0.86 31.01
C GLN A 33 -6.63 2.10 30.32
N HIS A 34 -7.35 1.92 29.21
CA HIS A 34 -7.87 2.99 28.36
C HIS A 34 -9.32 2.75 27.99
N ASP A 35 -10.17 3.75 28.12
CA ASP A 35 -11.56 3.69 27.68
C ASP A 35 -11.66 3.64 26.13
N ARG A 36 -10.69 4.19 25.45
CA ARG A 36 -10.55 4.19 23.97
C ARG A 36 -9.08 4.14 23.59
N PHE A 37 -8.79 3.43 22.50
CA PHE A 37 -7.45 3.38 21.94
C PHE A 37 -7.51 3.29 20.40
N PHE A 38 -6.41 3.63 19.75
CA PHE A 38 -6.14 3.38 18.35
C PHE A 38 -5.02 2.36 18.27
N LEU A 39 -5.26 1.25 17.54
CA LEU A 39 -4.27 0.20 17.32
C LEU A 39 -4.01 0.07 15.83
N TRP A 40 -2.77 0.31 15.41
CA TRP A 40 -2.29 0.04 14.06
C TRP A 40 -1.45 -1.23 14.09
N VAL A 41 -1.87 -2.24 13.32
CA VAL A 41 -1.14 -3.50 13.18
C VAL A 41 -0.67 -3.60 11.74
N HIS A 42 0.64 -3.51 11.52
CA HIS A 42 1.25 -3.56 10.21
C HIS A 42 1.83 -4.96 9.99
N TYR A 43 1.27 -5.68 9.05
CA TYR A 43 1.75 -6.97 8.57
C TYR A 43 2.62 -6.76 7.34
N GLN A 44 3.70 -7.49 7.24
CA GLN A 44 4.55 -7.50 6.04
C GLN A 44 4.08 -8.53 5.00
N ASP A 45 3.56 -9.68 5.44
CA ASP A 45 3.00 -10.66 4.52
C ASP A 45 1.81 -10.05 3.74
N PRO A 46 1.71 -10.22 2.42
CA PRO A 46 2.52 -11.08 1.52
C PRO A 46 3.64 -10.34 0.76
N HIS A 47 4.39 -9.44 1.39
CA HIS A 47 5.53 -8.75 0.75
C HIS A 47 6.62 -9.76 0.34
N GLY A 48 7.28 -9.52 -0.78
CA GLY A 48 8.31 -10.41 -1.31
C GLY A 48 9.67 -10.36 -0.57
N PRO A 49 10.46 -11.45 -0.66
CA PRO A 49 10.27 -12.65 -1.46
C PRO A 49 9.21 -13.58 -0.88
N TYR A 50 8.37 -14.16 -1.75
CA TYR A 50 7.24 -15.00 -1.32
C TYR A 50 7.71 -16.35 -0.77
N THR A 51 7.94 -16.42 0.53
CA THR A 51 8.47 -17.59 1.24
C THR A 51 7.58 -17.97 2.43
N PRO A 52 6.35 -18.42 2.14
CA PRO A 52 5.40 -18.79 3.18
C PRO A 52 5.96 -19.85 4.12
N PRO A 53 5.52 -19.93 5.39
CA PRO A 53 5.89 -20.99 6.31
C PRO A 53 5.64 -22.39 5.72
N ASP A 54 6.43 -23.39 6.15
CA ASP A 54 6.40 -24.73 5.58
C ASP A 54 5.00 -25.38 5.59
N ASP A 55 4.20 -25.16 6.62
CA ASP A 55 2.85 -25.68 6.74
C ASP A 55 1.87 -25.11 5.71
N TYR A 56 2.23 -24.02 5.06
CA TYR A 56 1.44 -23.35 4.04
C TYR A 56 1.94 -23.61 2.63
N ARG A 57 3.18 -24.10 2.46
CA ARG A 57 3.78 -24.42 1.15
C ARG A 57 3.11 -25.63 0.49
N GLY A 58 2.97 -25.58 -0.84
CA GLY A 58 2.36 -26.63 -1.64
C GLY A 58 0.84 -26.73 -1.44
N ARG A 59 0.19 -25.66 -0.99
CA ARG A 59 -1.27 -25.58 -0.88
C ARG A 59 -1.94 -25.18 -2.19
N PHE A 60 -1.20 -24.46 -3.02
CA PHE A 60 -1.60 -24.11 -4.37
C PHE A 60 -0.57 -24.67 -5.35
N GLU A 61 -1.03 -25.37 -6.37
CA GLU A 61 -0.23 -25.94 -7.43
C GLU A 61 -0.91 -25.69 -8.76
N SER A 62 -0.57 -24.57 -9.38
CA SER A 62 -1.09 -24.21 -10.70
C SER A 62 -0.35 -24.98 -11.80
N GLU A 63 -1.06 -25.29 -12.88
CA GLU A 63 -0.43 -25.86 -14.06
C GLU A 63 0.66 -24.92 -14.60
N LEU A 64 1.76 -25.51 -15.08
CA LEU A 64 2.85 -24.73 -15.68
C LEU A 64 2.33 -23.96 -16.89
N GLN A 65 2.43 -22.65 -16.84
CA GLN A 65 2.01 -21.79 -17.92
C GLN A 65 2.99 -21.88 -19.10
N ALA A 66 2.47 -22.24 -20.27
CA ALA A 66 3.24 -22.15 -21.50
C ALA A 66 3.29 -20.69 -21.95
N GLY A 67 4.48 -20.15 -22.24
CA GLY A 67 4.62 -18.79 -22.73
C GLY A 67 6.00 -18.21 -22.51
N LEU A 68 6.13 -16.91 -22.77
CA LEU A 68 7.35 -16.16 -22.55
C LEU A 68 7.59 -16.01 -21.03
N LEU A 69 8.69 -16.61 -20.56
CA LEU A 69 9.09 -16.49 -19.16
C LEU A 69 9.84 -15.17 -18.94
N PRO A 70 9.56 -14.43 -17.83
CA PRO A 70 10.34 -13.26 -17.46
C PRO A 70 11.81 -13.62 -17.26
N ARG A 71 12.70 -12.65 -17.44
CA ARG A 71 14.12 -12.83 -17.10
C ARG A 71 14.30 -12.74 -15.58
N LEU A 72 15.39 -13.31 -15.08
CA LEU A 72 15.84 -13.02 -13.72
C LEU A 72 16.59 -11.69 -13.76
N GLY A 73 16.15 -10.73 -12.96
CA GLY A 73 16.73 -9.40 -12.91
C GLY A 73 17.94 -9.32 -11.97
N SER A 74 18.69 -8.25 -12.09
CA SER A 74 19.79 -7.87 -11.19
C SER A 74 19.51 -6.57 -10.44
N THR A 75 18.33 -6.00 -10.61
CA THR A 75 17.87 -4.75 -10.01
C THR A 75 16.52 -4.95 -9.32
N GLN A 76 16.01 -3.90 -8.70
CA GLN A 76 14.67 -3.86 -8.10
C GLN A 76 13.55 -3.71 -9.16
N GLU A 77 13.89 -3.42 -10.43
CA GLU A 77 12.91 -3.18 -11.50
C GLU A 77 12.24 -4.49 -11.93
N GLY A 78 10.90 -4.48 -12.03
CA GLY A 78 10.09 -5.63 -12.46
C GLY A 78 9.69 -5.65 -13.93
N PHE A 79 10.00 -4.62 -14.72
CA PHE A 79 9.57 -4.58 -16.13
C PHE A 79 10.33 -5.62 -16.98
N GLY A 80 9.58 -6.61 -17.49
CA GLY A 80 10.11 -7.72 -18.30
C GLY A 80 10.99 -8.72 -17.55
N GLN A 81 11.10 -8.59 -16.23
CA GLN A 81 11.98 -9.42 -15.40
C GLN A 81 11.43 -9.59 -13.98
N ILE A 82 11.88 -10.63 -13.30
CA ILE A 82 11.64 -10.83 -11.86
C ILE A 82 12.71 -10.03 -11.11
N PRO A 83 12.35 -9.10 -10.21
CA PRO A 83 13.31 -8.31 -9.43
C PRO A 83 14.27 -9.20 -8.64
N HIS A 84 15.47 -8.72 -8.41
CA HIS A 84 16.52 -9.50 -7.73
C HIS A 84 16.06 -10.02 -6.37
N TYR A 85 15.39 -9.19 -5.56
CA TYR A 85 14.93 -9.56 -4.22
C TYR A 85 13.85 -10.64 -4.22
N GLN A 86 13.09 -10.76 -5.33
CA GLN A 86 12.03 -11.76 -5.49
C GLN A 86 12.53 -13.13 -5.98
N ILE A 87 13.81 -13.25 -6.37
CA ILE A 87 14.29 -14.50 -7.00
C ILE A 87 14.35 -15.63 -5.98
N ILE A 88 13.53 -16.66 -6.18
CA ILE A 88 13.48 -17.87 -5.37
C ILE A 88 14.06 -19.01 -6.17
N GLU A 89 15.17 -19.61 -5.68
CA GLU A 89 15.82 -20.79 -6.26
C GLU A 89 16.08 -20.73 -7.78
N GLY A 90 16.23 -19.52 -8.35
CA GLY A 90 16.40 -19.32 -9.79
C GLY A 90 15.18 -19.71 -10.64
N LYS A 91 14.01 -19.85 -10.03
CA LYS A 91 12.75 -20.14 -10.75
C LYS A 91 12.35 -18.95 -11.62
N ARG A 92 11.68 -19.25 -12.74
CA ARG A 92 11.20 -18.24 -13.69
C ARG A 92 9.72 -18.42 -14.05
N GLN A 93 9.07 -19.47 -13.57
CA GLN A 93 7.68 -19.79 -13.89
C GLN A 93 6.76 -18.84 -13.12
N PRO A 94 5.94 -18.00 -13.78
CA PRO A 94 5.07 -17.06 -13.10
C PRO A 94 4.12 -17.73 -12.11
N ASN A 95 3.55 -18.87 -12.44
CA ASN A 95 2.65 -19.59 -11.57
C ASN A 95 3.32 -20.04 -10.27
N PHE A 96 4.61 -20.39 -10.30
CA PHE A 96 5.35 -20.71 -9.08
C PHE A 96 5.31 -19.53 -8.08
N TYR A 97 5.51 -18.30 -8.54
CA TYR A 97 5.48 -17.12 -7.68
C TYR A 97 4.07 -16.74 -7.24
N ARG A 98 3.07 -16.87 -8.15
CA ARG A 98 1.66 -16.63 -7.80
C ARG A 98 1.17 -17.62 -6.75
N ASP A 99 1.49 -18.92 -6.89
CA ASP A 99 1.14 -19.94 -5.91
C ASP A 99 1.76 -19.60 -4.55
N ARG A 100 3.02 -19.14 -4.51
CA ARG A 100 3.70 -18.71 -3.27
C ARG A 100 3.06 -17.46 -2.66
N TYR A 101 2.69 -16.49 -3.48
CA TYR A 101 1.98 -15.29 -3.05
C TYR A 101 0.62 -15.65 -2.44
N ASP A 102 -0.14 -16.52 -3.07
CA ASP A 102 -1.42 -17.00 -2.56
C ASP A 102 -1.27 -17.79 -1.25
N GLU A 103 -0.19 -18.54 -1.08
CA GLU A 103 0.15 -19.25 0.14
C GLU A 103 0.49 -18.29 1.30
N GLU A 104 1.18 -17.19 1.02
CA GLU A 104 1.41 -16.13 2.01
C GLU A 104 0.12 -15.42 2.39
N ILE A 105 -0.74 -15.09 1.42
CA ILE A 105 -2.07 -14.54 1.70
C ILE A 105 -2.85 -15.48 2.62
N ARG A 106 -2.81 -16.80 2.38
CA ARG A 106 -3.48 -17.78 3.21
C ARG A 106 -2.93 -17.82 4.64
N PHE A 107 -1.62 -17.71 4.80
CA PHE A 107 -0.99 -17.61 6.12
C PHE A 107 -1.40 -16.34 6.84
N PHE A 108 -1.27 -15.21 6.17
CA PHE A 108 -1.67 -13.90 6.67
C PHE A 108 -3.15 -13.84 7.07
N ASP A 109 -4.06 -14.35 6.22
CA ASP A 109 -5.50 -14.42 6.50
C ASP A 109 -5.80 -15.21 7.79
N HIS A 110 -5.11 -16.33 8.00
CA HIS A 110 -5.22 -17.09 9.24
C HIS A 110 -4.82 -16.25 10.46
N GLU A 111 -3.73 -15.50 10.36
CA GLU A 111 -3.22 -14.68 11.46
C GLU A 111 -4.10 -13.46 11.75
N VAL A 112 -4.65 -12.83 10.73
CA VAL A 112 -5.68 -11.79 10.89
C VAL A 112 -6.91 -12.37 11.57
N GLY A 113 -7.34 -13.58 11.20
CA GLY A 113 -8.42 -14.30 11.85
C GLY A 113 -8.17 -14.47 13.36
N ARG A 114 -6.96 -14.88 13.76
CA ARG A 114 -6.56 -14.99 15.18
C ARG A 114 -6.71 -13.66 15.93
N LEU A 115 -6.31 -12.56 15.31
CA LEU A 115 -6.46 -11.23 15.92
C LEU A 115 -7.93 -10.86 16.10
N LEU A 116 -8.77 -11.08 15.05
CA LEU A 116 -10.20 -10.81 15.12
C LEU A 116 -10.91 -11.68 16.17
N ASP A 117 -10.56 -12.97 16.29
CA ASP A 117 -11.06 -13.87 17.33
C ASP A 117 -10.68 -13.37 18.73
N SER A 118 -9.46 -12.85 18.89
CA SER A 118 -9.00 -12.24 20.12
C SER A 118 -9.82 -11.01 20.51
N LEU A 119 -10.13 -10.13 19.54
CA LEU A 119 -11.01 -8.98 19.77
C LEU A 119 -12.42 -9.42 20.15
N GLN A 120 -12.96 -10.44 19.49
CA GLN A 120 -14.27 -10.99 19.79
C GLN A 120 -14.35 -11.59 21.20
N ALA A 121 -13.35 -12.40 21.60
CA ALA A 121 -13.27 -13.00 22.92
C ALA A 121 -13.19 -11.96 24.06
N ARG A 122 -12.68 -10.76 23.76
CA ARG A 122 -12.59 -9.61 24.69
C ARG A 122 -13.84 -8.73 24.70
N GLY A 123 -14.79 -8.98 23.79
CA GLY A 123 -15.98 -8.12 23.61
C GLY A 123 -15.67 -6.78 22.95
N LEU A 124 -14.49 -6.64 22.34
CA LEU A 124 -14.06 -5.41 21.67
C LEU A 124 -14.53 -5.33 20.22
N PHE A 125 -14.80 -6.47 19.60
CA PHE A 125 -15.10 -6.54 18.16
C PHE A 125 -16.34 -5.72 17.78
N GLU A 126 -17.44 -5.83 18.55
CA GLU A 126 -18.71 -5.17 18.21
C GLU A 126 -18.68 -3.66 18.41
N ASP A 127 -17.83 -3.16 19.28
CA ASP A 127 -17.71 -1.74 19.58
C ASP A 127 -16.56 -1.05 18.82
N SER A 128 -15.81 -1.79 17.99
CA SER A 128 -14.67 -1.26 17.26
C SER A 128 -15.02 -0.88 15.84
N LEU A 129 -14.49 0.25 15.37
CA LEU A 129 -14.28 0.53 13.96
C LEU A 129 -13.03 -0.24 13.51
N ILE A 130 -13.19 -1.22 12.65
CA ILE A 130 -12.06 -2.03 12.14
C ILE A 130 -11.89 -1.70 10.65
N VAL A 131 -10.68 -1.27 10.27
CA VAL A 131 -10.32 -1.00 8.89
C VAL A 131 -9.22 -1.97 8.49
N PHE A 132 -9.48 -2.78 7.48
CA PHE A 132 -8.51 -3.65 6.84
C PHE A 132 -8.21 -3.10 5.45
N THR A 133 -6.93 -2.91 5.15
CA THR A 133 -6.46 -2.42 3.84
C THR A 133 -5.00 -2.82 3.62
N SER A 134 -4.48 -2.58 2.42
CA SER A 134 -3.07 -2.62 2.08
C SER A 134 -2.59 -1.20 1.71
N ASP A 135 -1.31 -0.93 1.84
CA ASP A 135 -0.66 0.32 1.42
C ASP A 135 -0.55 0.43 -0.11
N HIS A 136 -0.27 -0.67 -0.80
CA HIS A 136 -0.24 -0.80 -2.25
C HIS A 136 -0.66 -2.21 -2.67
N GLY A 137 -0.79 -2.43 -3.96
CA GLY A 137 -0.97 -3.73 -4.56
C GLY A 137 0.35 -4.31 -5.07
N GLU A 138 0.27 -5.33 -5.93
CA GLU A 138 1.42 -6.05 -6.49
C GLU A 138 1.16 -6.42 -7.94
N SER A 139 2.10 -6.13 -8.85
CA SER A 139 2.03 -6.61 -10.24
C SER A 139 2.49 -8.04 -10.31
N LEU A 140 1.61 -8.96 -10.67
CA LEU A 140 1.88 -10.39 -10.78
C LEU A 140 2.12 -10.84 -12.24
N GLY A 141 2.49 -9.88 -13.11
CA GLY A 141 2.76 -10.07 -14.53
C GLY A 141 1.90 -9.21 -15.47
N GLU A 142 0.97 -8.44 -14.92
CA GLU A 142 0.17 -7.47 -15.65
C GLU A 142 1.09 -6.38 -16.24
N HIS A 143 0.74 -5.83 -17.39
CA HIS A 143 1.51 -4.80 -18.10
C HIS A 143 3.01 -5.12 -18.25
N ASN A 144 3.38 -6.44 -18.19
CA ASN A 144 4.76 -6.92 -18.23
C ASN A 144 5.61 -6.53 -17.00
N TYR A 145 4.99 -6.18 -15.88
CA TYR A 145 5.62 -6.03 -14.57
C TYR A 145 5.46 -7.32 -13.76
N TRP A 146 6.55 -7.83 -13.20
CA TRP A 146 6.59 -9.17 -12.60
C TRP A 146 7.00 -9.09 -11.14
N PHE A 147 6.08 -9.44 -10.24
CA PHE A 147 6.30 -9.58 -8.80
C PHE A 147 6.99 -8.35 -8.21
N THR A 148 6.38 -7.20 -8.43
CA THR A 148 6.94 -5.89 -8.08
C THR A 148 5.84 -4.88 -7.78
N HIS A 149 6.19 -3.90 -6.97
CA HIS A 149 5.43 -2.68 -6.69
C HIS A 149 6.31 -1.46 -6.92
N GLU A 150 5.80 -0.25 -6.70
CA GLU A 150 6.53 1.02 -6.87
C GLU A 150 7.15 1.25 -8.27
N SER A 151 6.64 0.53 -9.27
CA SER A 151 7.18 0.60 -10.63
C SER A 151 6.24 1.23 -11.65
N ASN A 152 4.96 1.32 -11.33
CA ASN A 152 3.90 1.88 -12.18
C ASN A 152 2.70 2.32 -11.33
N LEU A 153 1.64 2.84 -11.97
CA LEU A 153 0.40 3.27 -11.31
C LEU A 153 -0.85 2.59 -11.91
N TYR A 154 -0.69 1.42 -12.50
CA TYR A 154 -1.83 0.63 -12.97
C TYR A 154 -2.65 0.04 -11.81
N ASP A 155 -3.85 -0.45 -12.14
CA ASP A 155 -4.83 -0.91 -11.16
C ASP A 155 -4.27 -1.93 -10.17
N GLU A 156 -3.45 -2.86 -10.65
CA GLU A 156 -2.83 -3.90 -9.82
C GLU A 156 -1.91 -3.37 -8.71
N GLN A 157 -1.42 -2.12 -8.82
CA GLN A 157 -0.58 -1.51 -7.78
C GLN A 157 -1.31 -0.46 -6.94
N VAL A 158 -2.35 0.19 -7.48
CA VAL A 158 -3.02 1.31 -6.77
C VAL A 158 -4.39 0.95 -6.23
N ARG A 159 -4.99 -0.15 -6.70
CA ARG A 159 -6.25 -0.65 -6.17
C ARG A 159 -6.01 -1.71 -5.10
N VAL A 160 -6.26 -1.33 -3.88
CA VAL A 160 -6.07 -2.19 -2.71
C VAL A 160 -7.39 -2.67 -2.13
N PRO A 161 -7.41 -3.80 -1.40
CA PRO A 161 -8.59 -4.19 -0.65
C PRO A 161 -8.92 -3.13 0.41
N LEU A 162 -10.20 -2.90 0.63
CA LEU A 162 -10.69 -2.11 1.75
C LEU A 162 -11.92 -2.78 2.33
N VAL A 163 -11.80 -3.24 3.55
CA VAL A 163 -12.93 -3.77 4.34
C VAL A 163 -13.07 -2.94 5.60
N VAL A 164 -14.25 -2.39 5.81
CA VAL A 164 -14.55 -1.59 7.00
C VAL A 164 -15.70 -2.22 7.77
N ARG A 165 -15.44 -2.60 9.00
CA ARG A 165 -16.47 -3.00 9.95
C ARG A 165 -16.81 -1.77 10.79
N TYR A 166 -18.09 -1.40 10.77
CA TYR A 166 -18.62 -0.29 11.55
C TYR A 166 -19.32 -0.81 12.79
N PRO A 167 -19.08 -0.25 13.97
CA PRO A 167 -19.97 -0.48 15.12
C PRO A 167 -21.36 0.10 14.84
N ASP A 168 -22.38 -0.47 15.47
CA ASP A 168 -23.80 -0.15 15.17
C ASP A 168 -24.19 1.33 15.38
N ASN A 169 -23.44 2.05 16.21
CA ASN A 169 -23.66 3.44 16.53
C ASN A 169 -23.01 4.43 15.53
N LEU A 170 -22.25 3.94 14.55
CA LEU A 170 -21.62 4.79 13.53
C LEU A 170 -22.32 4.66 12.17
N PRO A 171 -22.54 5.76 11.46
CA PRO A 171 -23.08 5.71 10.10
C PRO A 171 -22.04 5.13 9.14
N ARG A 172 -22.54 4.55 8.05
CA ARG A 172 -21.71 3.99 6.97
C ARG A 172 -22.20 4.51 5.62
N PRO A 173 -21.31 4.80 4.67
CA PRO A 173 -21.73 5.28 3.36
C PRO A 173 -22.46 4.19 2.58
N SER A 174 -23.44 4.62 1.80
CA SER A 174 -24.20 3.78 0.89
C SER A 174 -23.72 3.98 -0.56
N GLY A 175 -23.83 2.94 -1.38
CA GLY A 175 -23.50 2.98 -2.82
C GLY A 175 -22.03 2.74 -3.14
N ASP A 176 -21.74 2.74 -4.45
CA ASP A 176 -20.38 2.55 -4.99
C ASP A 176 -19.63 3.87 -4.97
N ASN A 177 -18.82 4.08 -3.98
CA ASN A 177 -18.06 5.31 -3.79
C ASN A 177 -16.59 5.10 -4.12
N LEU A 178 -15.97 6.10 -4.73
CA LEU A 178 -14.53 6.17 -4.88
C LEU A 178 -13.92 6.56 -3.53
N VAL A 179 -13.15 5.68 -2.91
CA VAL A 179 -12.50 5.87 -1.61
C VAL A 179 -11.00 5.57 -1.72
N GLY A 180 -10.21 6.14 -0.82
CA GLY A 180 -8.76 5.95 -0.82
C GLY A 180 -8.13 6.23 0.55
N HIS A 181 -6.83 6.00 0.66
CA HIS A 181 -6.07 6.18 1.91
C HIS A 181 -6.21 7.56 2.54
N LEU A 182 -6.45 8.60 1.73
CA LEU A 182 -6.71 9.96 2.22
C LEU A 182 -7.90 10.05 3.18
N ASP A 183 -8.81 9.08 3.09
CA ASP A 183 -10.05 9.06 3.86
C ASP A 183 -9.88 8.45 5.27
N PHE A 184 -8.75 7.79 5.54
CA PHE A 184 -8.54 7.11 6.81
C PHE A 184 -8.33 8.09 7.97
N VAL A 185 -7.47 9.09 7.80
CA VAL A 185 -7.22 10.08 8.85
C VAL A 185 -8.50 10.78 9.31
N PRO A 186 -9.31 11.39 8.42
CA PRO A 186 -10.55 12.01 8.84
C PRO A 186 -11.55 11.00 9.45
N SER A 187 -11.57 9.75 8.98
CA SER A 187 -12.44 8.71 9.54
C SER A 187 -12.05 8.33 10.96
N VAL A 188 -10.74 8.18 11.22
CA VAL A 188 -10.22 7.85 12.56
C VAL A 188 -10.49 8.99 13.54
N LEU A 189 -10.21 10.24 13.14
CA LEU A 189 -10.49 11.41 13.97
C LEU A 189 -11.97 11.53 14.33
N ASP A 190 -12.83 11.31 13.35
CA ASP A 190 -14.29 11.35 13.52
C ASP A 190 -14.78 10.22 14.45
N ALA A 191 -14.29 8.97 14.26
CA ALA A 191 -14.61 7.84 15.13
C ALA A 191 -14.22 8.08 16.59
N LEU A 192 -13.11 8.77 16.80
CA LEU A 192 -12.61 9.10 18.15
C LEU A 192 -13.25 10.37 18.73
N GLY A 193 -14.06 11.09 17.96
CA GLY A 193 -14.62 12.38 18.35
C GLY A 193 -13.54 13.47 18.54
N LEU A 194 -12.45 13.38 17.76
CA LEU A 194 -11.36 14.36 17.77
C LEU A 194 -11.63 15.48 16.77
N PRO A 195 -11.06 16.67 16.99
CA PRO A 195 -11.17 17.77 16.02
C PRO A 195 -10.63 17.35 14.64
N PRO A 196 -11.28 17.81 13.54
CA PRO A 196 -10.80 17.53 12.20
C PRO A 196 -9.47 18.22 11.94
N GLU A 197 -8.56 17.54 11.27
CA GLU A 197 -7.33 18.12 10.73
C GLU A 197 -7.50 18.51 9.25
N PRO A 198 -6.78 19.54 8.76
CA PRO A 198 -6.81 19.89 7.35
C PRO A 198 -6.36 18.72 6.48
N THR A 199 -7.29 18.09 5.78
CA THR A 199 -7.05 16.96 4.89
C THR A 199 -7.94 17.08 3.66
N ARG A 200 -7.54 16.40 2.58
CA ARG A 200 -8.34 16.26 1.35
C ARG A 200 -9.23 15.03 1.37
N GLY A 201 -9.00 14.16 2.32
CA GLY A 201 -9.88 13.00 2.56
C GLY A 201 -11.23 13.42 3.12
N VAL A 202 -12.16 12.52 3.06
CA VAL A 202 -13.48 12.64 3.67
C VAL A 202 -13.68 11.50 4.66
N SER A 203 -14.40 11.76 5.75
CA SER A 203 -14.70 10.70 6.71
C SER A 203 -15.61 9.65 6.06
N LEU A 204 -15.22 8.38 6.20
CA LEU A 204 -16.05 7.23 5.83
C LEU A 204 -17.16 6.97 6.85
N ILE A 205 -17.19 7.72 7.95
CA ILE A 205 -18.27 7.72 8.95
C ILE A 205 -19.31 8.76 8.53
N SER A 206 -20.07 8.41 7.48
CA SER A 206 -21.06 9.28 6.86
C SER A 206 -22.10 8.44 6.13
N GLU A 207 -23.32 8.93 6.01
CA GLU A 207 -24.37 8.24 5.22
C GLU A 207 -24.11 8.33 3.70
N SER A 208 -23.35 9.34 3.26
CA SER A 208 -23.04 9.56 1.84
C SER A 208 -21.69 10.23 1.65
N LEU A 209 -21.03 9.91 0.55
CA LEU A 209 -19.78 10.54 0.12
C LEU A 209 -20.02 11.40 -1.13
N PRO A 210 -19.17 12.43 -1.38
CA PRO A 210 -19.27 13.26 -2.59
C PRO A 210 -19.13 12.41 -3.86
N GLY A 211 -20.07 12.61 -4.82
CA GLY A 211 -20.12 11.78 -6.04
C GLY A 211 -19.15 12.17 -7.15
N ASP A 212 -18.53 13.36 -7.08
CA ASP A 212 -17.57 13.88 -8.07
C ASP A 212 -16.10 13.76 -7.63
N ARG A 213 -15.83 12.84 -6.74
CA ARG A 213 -14.50 12.64 -6.16
C ARG A 213 -13.49 12.22 -7.20
N VAL A 214 -12.24 12.59 -6.92
CA VAL A 214 -11.06 12.10 -7.64
C VAL A 214 -10.01 11.67 -6.64
N LEU A 215 -9.25 10.63 -7.00
CA LEU A 215 -8.08 10.17 -6.26
C LEU A 215 -6.83 10.43 -7.09
N PRO A 216 -5.91 11.26 -6.64
CA PRO A 216 -4.61 11.42 -7.27
C PRO A 216 -3.70 10.26 -6.90
N HIS A 217 -2.80 9.94 -7.79
CA HIS A 217 -1.74 8.96 -7.61
C HIS A 217 -0.41 9.60 -7.96
N SER A 218 0.64 9.26 -7.25
CA SER A 218 1.99 9.70 -7.57
C SER A 218 2.98 8.64 -7.17
N LEU A 219 3.88 8.34 -8.09
CA LEU A 219 5.04 7.51 -7.87
C LEU A 219 6.27 8.40 -8.06
N HIS A 220 7.13 8.43 -7.07
CA HIS A 220 8.27 9.32 -6.92
C HIS A 220 7.92 10.82 -6.73
N PRO A 221 8.83 11.60 -6.14
CA PRO A 221 8.66 13.04 -5.95
C PRO A 221 8.50 13.82 -7.27
N PRO A 222 7.95 15.04 -7.22
CA PRO A 222 7.71 15.84 -8.42
C PRO A 222 8.94 16.16 -9.29
N ASP A 223 10.11 16.19 -8.69
CA ASP A 223 11.41 16.49 -9.32
C ASP A 223 12.16 15.22 -9.78
N ASP A 224 11.69 14.02 -9.43
CA ASP A 224 12.28 12.77 -9.88
C ASP A 224 11.96 12.53 -11.37
N PRO A 225 12.97 12.26 -12.22
CA PRO A 225 12.75 11.97 -13.64
C PRO A 225 11.96 10.66 -13.88
N ARG A 226 11.86 9.78 -12.88
CA ARG A 226 11.06 8.54 -12.97
C ARG A 226 9.60 8.76 -12.60
N ARG A 227 9.24 9.96 -12.20
CA ARG A 227 7.90 10.27 -11.73
C ARG A 227 6.81 9.82 -12.69
N TRP A 228 5.86 9.09 -12.16
CA TRP A 228 4.53 8.91 -12.69
C TRP A 228 3.55 9.71 -11.84
N PHE A 229 2.53 10.23 -12.47
CA PHE A 229 1.39 10.76 -11.73
C PHE A 229 0.11 10.45 -12.48
N GLY A 230 -1.00 10.48 -11.79
CA GLY A 230 -2.27 10.15 -12.36
C GLY A 230 -3.43 10.61 -11.49
N ILE A 231 -4.62 10.43 -12.01
CA ILE A 231 -5.86 10.73 -11.33
C ILE A 231 -6.95 9.76 -11.77
N THR A 232 -7.68 9.24 -10.81
CA THR A 232 -8.82 8.36 -11.02
C THR A 232 -10.10 9.06 -10.58
N ASP A 233 -11.12 9.01 -11.43
CA ASP A 233 -12.51 9.34 -11.05
C ASP A 233 -13.39 8.07 -11.10
N ALA A 234 -14.69 8.21 -10.92
CA ALA A 234 -15.62 7.09 -10.87
C ALA A 234 -15.63 6.20 -12.14
N ARG A 235 -15.04 6.66 -13.25
CA ARG A 235 -15.05 5.92 -14.51
C ARG A 235 -13.68 5.85 -15.20
N TYR A 236 -12.89 6.89 -15.12
CA TYR A 236 -11.67 7.01 -15.91
C TYR A 236 -10.45 7.08 -15.01
N ARG A 237 -9.36 6.48 -15.48
CA ARG A 237 -8.03 6.68 -14.94
C ARG A 237 -7.14 7.32 -16.00
N LEU A 238 -6.54 8.44 -15.64
CA LEU A 238 -5.49 9.07 -16.42
C LEU A 238 -4.16 8.83 -15.73
N LEU A 239 -3.20 8.29 -16.46
CA LEU A 239 -1.82 8.12 -16.04
C LEU A 239 -0.91 8.97 -16.93
N ILE A 240 0.12 9.57 -16.35
CA ILE A 240 1.12 10.36 -17.06
C ILE A 240 2.50 9.76 -16.76
N PRO A 241 2.86 8.64 -17.42
CA PRO A 241 4.23 8.15 -17.45
C PRO A 241 5.09 9.03 -18.36
N ARG A 242 6.40 8.76 -18.38
CA ARG A 242 7.35 9.49 -19.27
C ARG A 242 7.08 9.30 -20.76
N THR A 243 6.41 8.23 -21.12
CA THR A 243 6.08 7.87 -22.51
C THR A 243 4.94 8.71 -23.10
N GLY A 244 4.22 9.45 -22.26
CA GLY A 244 3.06 10.26 -22.63
C GLY A 244 1.77 9.79 -21.97
N PRO A 245 0.66 10.51 -22.11
CA PRO A 245 -0.56 10.24 -21.38
C PRO A 245 -1.21 8.92 -21.79
N GLU A 246 -1.73 8.22 -20.79
CA GLU A 246 -2.52 7.01 -20.91
C GLU A 246 -3.88 7.24 -20.24
N LEU A 247 -4.96 6.98 -20.96
CA LEU A 247 -6.33 7.14 -20.46
C LEU A 247 -7.09 5.83 -20.61
N TYR A 248 -7.71 5.39 -19.53
CA TYR A 248 -8.46 4.14 -19.47
C TYR A 248 -9.90 4.37 -19.02
N ASP A 249 -10.86 3.71 -19.66
CA ASP A 249 -12.25 3.64 -19.23
C ASP A 249 -12.45 2.41 -18.36
N LEU A 250 -12.38 2.57 -17.05
CA LEU A 250 -12.38 1.46 -16.08
C LEU A 250 -13.69 0.64 -16.08
N ARG A 251 -14.78 1.18 -16.63
CA ARG A 251 -16.03 0.44 -16.79
C ARG A 251 -15.93 -0.62 -17.88
N ASP A 252 -15.31 -0.25 -19.02
CA ASP A 252 -15.27 -1.07 -20.23
C ASP A 252 -13.92 -1.80 -20.38
N ASP A 253 -12.90 -1.34 -19.65
CA ASP A 253 -11.52 -1.83 -19.67
C ASP A 253 -10.92 -1.80 -18.26
N SER A 254 -11.42 -2.62 -17.38
CA SER A 254 -10.96 -2.73 -15.98
C SER A 254 -9.52 -3.24 -15.83
N LYS A 255 -8.92 -3.73 -16.93
CA LYS A 255 -7.53 -4.21 -16.95
C LYS A 255 -6.56 -3.22 -17.60
N GLU A 256 -7.03 -2.05 -17.98
CA GLU A 256 -6.20 -0.97 -18.54
C GLU A 256 -5.33 -1.40 -19.75
N LEU A 257 -5.91 -2.20 -20.66
CA LEU A 257 -5.22 -2.75 -21.82
C LEU A 257 -5.36 -1.86 -23.06
N ARG A 258 -6.29 -0.91 -23.05
CA ARG A 258 -6.62 -0.07 -24.20
C ARG A 258 -6.47 1.40 -23.85
N ASN A 259 -5.31 1.96 -24.14
CA ASN A 259 -5.09 3.41 -24.02
C ASN A 259 -5.93 4.18 -25.05
N ILE A 260 -6.89 5.00 -24.57
CA ILE A 260 -7.78 5.84 -25.39
C ILE A 260 -7.40 7.32 -25.33
N ALA A 261 -6.22 7.68 -24.84
CA ALA A 261 -5.80 9.08 -24.70
C ALA A 261 -5.80 9.83 -26.04
N HIS A 262 -5.35 9.18 -27.12
CA HIS A 262 -5.35 9.76 -28.46
C HIS A 262 -6.78 10.03 -28.98
N ASP A 263 -7.72 9.16 -28.66
CA ASP A 263 -9.11 9.26 -29.13
C ASP A 263 -9.93 10.27 -28.30
N GLN A 264 -9.48 10.61 -27.09
CA GLN A 264 -10.18 11.50 -26.15
C GLN A 264 -9.27 12.63 -25.61
N PRO A 265 -8.66 13.46 -26.44
CA PRO A 265 -7.69 14.47 -26.00
C PRO A 265 -8.31 15.54 -25.06
N GLU A 266 -9.59 15.89 -25.25
CA GLU A 266 -10.25 16.86 -24.38
C GLU A 266 -10.51 16.30 -22.98
N ARG A 267 -10.76 14.98 -22.87
CA ARG A 267 -10.85 14.31 -21.56
C ARG A 267 -9.51 14.31 -20.85
N VAL A 268 -8.43 13.98 -21.56
CA VAL A 268 -7.06 14.05 -21.01
C VAL A 268 -6.79 15.43 -20.44
N LYS A 269 -7.05 16.50 -21.21
CA LYS A 269 -6.87 17.89 -20.73
C LYS A 269 -7.72 18.19 -19.49
N SER A 270 -8.98 17.77 -19.51
CA SER A 270 -9.89 17.99 -18.37
C SER A 270 -9.39 17.29 -17.11
N MET A 271 -8.92 16.05 -17.21
CA MET A 271 -8.40 15.29 -16.06
C MET A 271 -7.07 15.86 -15.55
N ILE A 272 -6.19 16.33 -16.44
CA ILE A 272 -4.98 17.06 -16.06
C ILE A 272 -5.34 18.31 -15.25
N ALA A 273 -6.27 19.11 -15.75
CA ALA A 273 -6.72 20.33 -15.05
C ALA A 273 -7.36 20.02 -13.68
N ARG A 274 -8.05 18.88 -13.52
CA ARG A 274 -8.56 18.41 -12.23
C ARG A 274 -7.41 18.04 -11.29
N TYR A 275 -6.40 17.34 -11.77
CA TYR A 275 -5.22 16.99 -11.00
C TYR A 275 -4.45 18.23 -10.54
N GLU A 276 -4.18 19.20 -11.45
CA GLU A 276 -3.49 20.45 -11.15
C GLU A 276 -4.25 21.27 -10.10
N ARG A 277 -5.57 21.38 -10.24
CA ARG A 277 -6.43 22.03 -9.24
C ARG A 277 -6.31 21.33 -7.88
N TRP A 278 -6.43 20.01 -7.88
CA TRP A 278 -6.30 19.23 -6.66
C TRP A 278 -4.96 19.46 -5.98
N MET A 279 -3.87 19.48 -6.73
CA MET A 279 -2.53 19.77 -6.22
C MET A 279 -2.39 21.20 -5.70
N SER A 280 -2.95 22.19 -6.41
CA SER A 280 -2.86 23.62 -6.01
C SER A 280 -3.63 23.96 -4.74
N GLU A 281 -4.63 23.17 -4.42
CA GLU A 281 -5.46 23.34 -3.23
C GLU A 281 -5.00 22.48 -2.04
N LEU A 282 -3.86 21.77 -2.14
CA LEU A 282 -3.31 21.03 -1.01
C LEU A 282 -3.05 22.01 0.15
N PRO A 283 -3.52 21.69 1.38
CA PRO A 283 -3.12 22.48 2.53
C PRO A 283 -1.59 22.45 2.62
N MET A 284 -0.99 23.64 2.75
CA MET A 284 0.43 23.70 3.08
C MET A 284 0.59 23.06 4.45
N LEU A 285 1.06 21.83 4.46
CA LEU A 285 1.52 21.18 5.69
C LEU A 285 2.61 22.12 6.24
N ARG A 286 2.37 22.73 7.39
CA ARG A 286 3.46 23.40 8.10
C ARG A 286 4.51 22.31 8.30
N PRO A 287 5.78 22.56 7.91
CA PRO A 287 6.82 21.61 8.26
C PRO A 287 6.72 21.43 9.76
N HIS A 288 6.34 20.24 10.21
CA HIS A 288 6.57 19.87 11.59
C HIS A 288 8.07 20.13 11.79
N GLN A 289 8.42 20.88 12.86
CA GLN A 289 9.78 20.87 13.33
C GLN A 289 10.06 19.39 13.61
N GLY A 290 10.75 18.74 12.66
CA GLY A 290 10.97 17.31 12.72
C GLY A 290 11.59 16.99 14.06
N VAL A 291 10.98 16.10 14.81
CA VAL A 291 11.73 15.37 15.82
C VAL A 291 12.76 14.61 15.00
N GLU A 292 14.03 14.96 15.19
CA GLU A 292 15.13 14.22 14.58
C GLU A 292 15.06 12.80 15.13
N LEU A 293 14.43 11.91 14.37
CA LEU A 293 14.36 10.50 14.71
C LEU A 293 15.75 9.94 14.45
N THR A 294 16.53 9.77 15.50
CA THR A 294 17.73 8.92 15.45
C THR A 294 17.25 7.48 15.34
N LEU A 295 17.30 6.96 14.12
CA LEU A 295 17.11 5.53 13.88
C LEU A 295 18.32 4.80 14.50
N ASP A 296 18.07 3.73 15.25
CA ASP A 296 19.14 2.79 15.59
C ASP A 296 19.58 2.02 14.33
N ASP A 297 20.75 1.40 14.38
CA ASP A 297 21.36 0.72 13.23
C ASP A 297 20.45 -0.41 12.68
N ALA A 298 19.70 -1.08 13.56
CA ALA A 298 18.79 -2.15 13.15
C ALA A 298 17.57 -1.59 12.39
N SER A 299 16.97 -0.50 12.88
CA SER A 299 15.86 0.18 12.21
C SER A 299 16.29 0.79 10.87
N ARG A 300 17.50 1.37 10.81
CA ARG A 300 18.07 1.91 9.57
C ARG A 300 18.26 0.79 8.54
N SER A 301 18.95 -0.29 8.92
CA SER A 301 19.19 -1.43 8.03
C SER A 301 17.88 -2.08 7.54
N ALA A 302 16.86 -2.13 8.38
CA ALA A 302 15.53 -2.61 7.99
C ALA A 302 14.91 -1.72 6.90
N LEU A 303 14.95 -0.39 7.08
CA LEU A 303 14.40 0.55 6.10
C LEU A 303 15.18 0.57 4.79
N GLU A 304 16.52 0.37 4.84
CA GLU A 304 17.35 0.22 3.65
C GLU A 304 17.02 -1.08 2.89
N ALA A 305 16.85 -2.20 3.61
CA ALA A 305 16.49 -3.48 3.02
C ALA A 305 15.11 -3.47 2.35
N LEU A 306 14.18 -2.68 2.89
CA LEU A 306 12.83 -2.47 2.36
C LEU A 306 12.78 -1.39 1.26
N GLY A 307 13.92 -0.76 0.93
CA GLY A 307 13.98 0.28 -0.11
C GLY A 307 13.50 1.67 0.32
N TYR A 308 13.15 1.87 1.59
CA TYR A 308 12.71 3.17 2.12
C TYR A 308 13.85 4.15 2.39
N LEU A 309 15.09 3.67 2.51
CA LEU A 309 16.31 4.48 2.63
C LEU A 309 17.33 4.02 1.59
N PRO A 310 18.10 4.95 1.01
CA PRO A 310 19.23 4.56 0.17
C PRO A 310 20.33 3.90 1.02
N PRO A 311 21.13 2.97 0.46
CA PRO A 311 22.32 2.44 1.12
C PRO A 311 23.26 3.55 1.59
N GLU A 312 23.95 3.38 2.71
CA GLU A 312 24.88 4.40 3.26
C GLU A 312 25.91 4.90 2.25
N ASP A 313 26.38 4.02 1.36
CA ASP A 313 27.37 4.34 0.32
C ASP A 313 26.82 5.26 -0.79
N GLU A 314 25.50 5.39 -0.93
CA GLU A 314 24.82 6.26 -1.90
C GLU A 314 24.22 7.52 -1.26
N ALA A 315 24.27 7.65 0.05
CA ALA A 315 23.83 8.86 0.74
C ALA A 315 24.82 9.99 0.46
N SER A 316 24.59 10.72 -0.63
CA SER A 316 25.27 12.00 -0.86
C SER A 316 25.03 12.91 0.34
N PRO A 317 26.07 13.59 0.88
CA PRO A 317 25.85 14.60 1.91
C PRO A 317 24.87 15.63 1.35
N LEU A 318 23.77 15.83 2.02
CA LEU A 318 22.89 16.97 1.78
C LEU A 318 23.78 18.23 1.93
N GLU A 319 24.25 18.77 0.80
CA GLU A 319 24.88 20.08 0.79
C GLU A 319 23.94 21.05 1.48
N GLU A 320 24.38 21.59 2.58
CA GLU A 320 23.83 22.78 3.21
C GLU A 320 23.73 23.87 2.16
N ARG A 321 22.60 23.96 1.48
CA ARG A 321 22.27 25.17 0.73
C ARG A 321 21.87 26.24 1.73
N GLY A 322 22.92 26.71 2.45
CA GLY A 322 22.88 27.93 3.20
C GLY A 322 22.50 29.06 2.28
N GLY A 323 21.48 29.79 2.71
CA GLY A 323 21.03 30.98 2.04
C GLY A 323 22.14 32.03 1.96
N GLU A 324 22.32 32.61 0.81
CA GLU A 324 22.79 33.98 0.67
C GLU A 324 21.78 34.75 -0.14
N ASN A 325 21.19 35.71 0.56
CA ASN A 325 20.43 36.84 0.00
C ASN A 325 21.24 37.56 -1.07
N ARG A 326 20.61 37.79 -2.23
CA ARG A 326 20.60 39.13 -2.83
C ARG A 326 19.38 39.29 -3.75
#